data_dbd61075dc6230fd23e29dca0a2a6ab5
#
_entry.id   dbd61075dc6230fd23e29dca0a2a6ab5
#
_cell.length_a   1.000
_cell.length_b   1.000
_cell.length_c   1.000
_cell.angle_alpha   90.00
_cell.angle_beta   90.00
_cell.angle_gamma   90.00
#
_symmetry.space_group_name_H-M   'P 1'
#
loop_
_entity.id
_entity.type
_entity.pdbx_description
1 polymer ?
#
loop_
_entity_poly.entity_id
_entity_poly.type
_entity_poly.pdbx_seq_one_letter_code
_entity_poly.pdbx_strand_id
1 'polypeptide(L)'
;MQFYNPNIDKSKYVIATYFMKSRNADLRKVSWDLAIGQSVGNPNVRNRWETEKLFEKSSCVIVHEKDNLKGLTEGKVKIAFPIINTDWEGDGISHLLCQLMGGQMDIDTFDSCRLIDLEFPAEIKSKFLGPKYGVSGMREYTGQYDKPFSGAIVKPKTGMSANTLLDMVKELVDGGCDFIKEDEIMSNPSFCPIEERVPLIADWMAKQSKKVVYAVCINGDHDHILKRATRVSELGGNAVHVNFWSGLGVYGAIRRLDLPLFI
;
A
#
# COMPACT_ATOMS: atom_id res chain seq x y z
N MET A 1 26.68 10.27 20.50
CA MET A 1 25.51 10.01 19.64
C MET A 1 24.43 9.28 20.42
N GLN A 2 23.19 9.77 20.38
CA GLN A 2 22.09 9.23 21.19
C GLN A 2 21.13 8.45 20.27
N PHE A 3 21.29 7.12 20.20
CA PHE A 3 20.39 6.25 19.42
C PHE A 3 19.02 6.04 20.08
N TYR A 4 18.91 6.33 21.38
CA TYR A 4 17.70 6.28 22.18
C TYR A 4 17.32 7.70 22.58
N ASN A 5 16.19 8.18 22.11
CA ASN A 5 15.70 9.51 22.42
C ASN A 5 14.16 9.54 22.34
N PRO A 6 13.44 9.64 23.47
CA PRO A 6 11.99 9.77 23.46
C PRO A 6 11.51 11.14 22.95
N ASN A 7 12.38 12.15 22.93
CA ASN A 7 12.05 13.55 22.63
C ASN A 7 12.64 13.99 21.28
N ILE A 8 12.30 13.27 20.20
CA ILE A 8 12.74 13.60 18.84
C ILE A 8 11.90 14.72 18.23
N ASP A 9 12.48 15.43 17.27
CA ASP A 9 11.74 16.31 16.37
C ASP A 9 10.98 15.47 15.34
N LYS A 10 9.70 15.20 15.60
CA LYS A 10 8.86 14.34 14.76
C LYS A 10 8.73 14.81 13.31
N SER A 11 9.01 16.08 13.01
CA SER A 11 8.96 16.60 11.64
C SER A 11 10.03 16.01 10.73
N LYS A 12 11.10 15.44 11.30
CA LYS A 12 12.25 14.88 10.58
C LYS A 12 12.21 13.37 10.37
N TYR A 13 11.16 12.71 10.85
CA TYR A 13 11.13 11.25 10.87
C TYR A 13 9.76 10.68 10.49
N VAL A 14 9.76 9.57 9.78
CA VAL A 14 8.64 8.62 9.80
C VAL A 14 8.84 7.72 11.01
N ILE A 15 7.85 7.64 11.90
CA ILE A 15 7.94 6.83 13.12
C ILE A 15 7.15 5.54 12.92
N ALA A 16 7.85 4.42 12.97
CA ALA A 16 7.26 3.09 12.89
C ALA A 16 7.12 2.49 14.30
N THR A 17 5.96 1.94 14.59
CA THR A 17 5.71 1.17 15.80
C THR A 17 5.73 -0.31 15.45
N TYR A 18 6.63 -1.06 16.07
CA TYR A 18 6.73 -2.51 15.93
C TYR A 18 6.26 -3.20 17.20
N PHE A 19 5.63 -4.35 17.05
CA PHE A 19 5.55 -5.33 18.11
C PHE A 19 6.67 -6.34 17.89
N MET A 20 7.58 -6.43 18.84
CA MET A 20 8.76 -7.28 18.78
C MET A 20 8.69 -8.35 19.86
N LYS A 21 9.20 -9.55 19.53
CA LYS A 21 9.42 -10.64 20.46
C LYS A 21 10.76 -11.31 20.15
N SER A 22 11.55 -11.58 21.19
CA SER A 22 12.88 -12.18 21.07
C SER A 22 13.11 -13.19 22.18
N ARG A 23 13.82 -14.29 21.87
CA ARG A 23 14.24 -15.33 22.85
C ARG A 23 15.58 -15.04 23.47
N ASN A 24 16.50 -14.49 22.69
CA ASN A 24 17.93 -14.49 22.97
C ASN A 24 18.49 -13.15 23.38
N ALA A 25 17.69 -12.07 23.30
CA ALA A 25 18.11 -10.73 23.66
C ALA A 25 16.95 -9.88 24.16
N ASP A 26 17.25 -8.83 24.91
CA ASP A 26 16.24 -7.87 25.34
C ASP A 26 15.85 -6.91 24.18
N LEU A 27 14.70 -6.25 24.34
CA LEU A 27 14.20 -5.30 23.32
C LEU A 27 15.15 -4.13 23.06
N ARG A 28 16.01 -3.79 24.02
CA ARG A 28 17.05 -2.80 23.82
C ARG A 28 18.04 -3.22 22.74
N LYS A 29 18.53 -4.46 22.77
CA LYS A 29 19.47 -5.00 21.78
C LYS A 29 18.81 -5.16 20.41
N VAL A 30 17.65 -5.83 20.35
CA VAL A 30 16.99 -6.12 19.07
C VAL A 30 16.45 -4.87 18.37
N SER A 31 15.96 -3.88 19.12
CA SER A 31 15.55 -2.60 18.54
C SER A 31 16.73 -1.81 17.97
N TRP A 32 17.89 -1.89 18.64
CA TRP A 32 19.13 -1.28 18.15
C TRP A 32 19.63 -1.97 16.87
N ASP A 33 19.61 -3.31 16.83
CA ASP A 33 20.00 -4.08 15.64
C ASP A 33 19.12 -3.72 14.44
N LEU A 34 17.81 -3.65 14.64
CA LEU A 34 16.88 -3.24 13.59
C LEU A 34 17.14 -1.79 13.16
N ALA A 35 17.24 -0.85 14.10
CA ALA A 35 17.40 0.56 13.81
C ALA A 35 18.68 0.85 12.99
N ILE A 36 19.80 0.25 13.37
CA ILE A 36 21.08 0.44 12.68
C ILE A 36 21.10 -0.31 11.35
N GLY A 37 20.67 -1.56 11.33
CA GLY A 37 20.68 -2.41 10.13
C GLY A 37 19.74 -1.91 9.04
N GLN A 38 18.62 -1.28 9.40
CA GLN A 38 17.68 -0.69 8.45
C GLN A 38 18.00 0.77 8.07
N SER A 39 19.14 1.31 8.51
CA SER A 39 19.51 2.68 8.18
C SER A 39 20.95 2.85 7.68
N VAL A 40 21.95 2.70 8.53
CA VAL A 40 23.30 3.21 8.23
C VAL A 40 24.39 2.15 8.18
N GLY A 41 24.17 0.95 8.69
CA GLY A 41 25.24 -0.01 8.75
C GLY A 41 24.90 -1.37 9.30
N ASN A 42 25.92 -2.18 9.47
CA ASN A 42 25.78 -3.49 10.12
C ASN A 42 25.86 -3.31 11.64
N PRO A 43 24.86 -3.80 12.40
CA PRO A 43 24.87 -3.67 13.86
C PRO A 43 25.99 -4.41 14.55
N ASN A 44 26.63 -5.38 13.91
CA ASN A 44 27.67 -6.21 14.51
C ASN A 44 29.08 -5.84 14.07
N VAL A 45 29.25 -5.17 12.92
CA VAL A 45 30.57 -4.86 12.35
C VAL A 45 30.57 -3.44 11.80
N ARG A 46 31.38 -2.57 12.37
CA ARG A 46 31.61 -1.23 11.84
C ARG A 46 32.77 -1.19 10.86
N ASN A 47 32.62 -0.37 9.84
CA ASN A 47 33.69 -0.07 8.91
C ASN A 47 34.13 1.41 9.04
N ARG A 48 35.27 1.76 8.40
CA ARG A 48 35.89 3.09 8.49
C ARG A 48 35.05 4.24 7.94
N TRP A 49 34.02 3.94 7.14
CA TRP A 49 33.16 4.94 6.50
C TRP A 49 31.92 5.28 7.34
N GLU A 50 31.64 4.49 8.36
CA GLU A 50 30.55 4.72 9.31
C GLU A 50 30.96 5.76 10.36
N THR A 51 31.02 7.03 9.94
CA THR A 51 31.43 8.15 10.77
C THR A 51 30.29 8.61 11.69
N GLU A 52 30.63 9.30 12.79
CA GLU A 52 29.63 9.88 13.70
C GLU A 52 28.70 10.83 12.96
N LYS A 53 29.21 11.69 12.08
CA LYS A 53 28.43 12.61 11.26
C LYS A 53 27.42 11.90 10.37
N LEU A 54 27.78 10.75 9.79
CA LEU A 54 26.86 9.92 8.99
C LEU A 54 25.73 9.39 9.87
N PHE A 55 26.07 8.86 11.04
CA PHE A 55 25.07 8.35 11.98
C PHE A 55 24.13 9.45 12.49
N GLU A 56 24.65 10.62 12.86
CA GLU A 56 23.83 11.76 13.30
C GLU A 56 22.79 12.18 12.25
N LYS A 57 23.18 12.10 10.97
CA LYS A 57 22.33 12.54 9.87
C LYS A 57 21.32 11.47 9.44
N SER A 58 21.73 10.20 9.39
CA SER A 58 21.03 9.17 8.63
C SER A 58 20.63 7.94 9.44
N SER A 59 21.06 7.80 10.72
CA SER A 59 20.63 6.66 11.52
C SER A 59 19.19 6.78 12.00
N CYS A 60 18.52 5.63 12.11
CA CYS A 60 17.28 5.56 12.86
C CYS A 60 17.50 5.87 14.34
N VAL A 61 16.45 6.36 15.00
CA VAL A 61 16.44 6.66 16.44
C VAL A 61 15.35 5.82 17.11
N ILE A 62 15.70 5.17 18.21
CA ILE A 62 14.74 4.42 19.03
C ILE A 62 14.04 5.42 19.95
N VAL A 63 12.71 5.57 19.81
CA VAL A 63 11.92 6.58 20.51
C VAL A 63 11.51 6.07 21.90
N HIS A 64 12.50 5.73 22.70
CA HIS A 64 12.38 5.26 24.08
C HIS A 64 13.57 5.71 24.93
N GLU A 65 13.37 5.79 26.23
CA GLU A 65 14.50 5.76 27.16
C GLU A 65 15.13 4.35 27.11
N LYS A 66 16.47 4.30 27.02
CA LYS A 66 17.22 3.06 26.84
C LYS A 66 16.92 2.01 27.89
N ASP A 67 16.78 2.44 29.12
CA ASP A 67 16.58 1.54 30.28
C ASP A 67 15.14 0.97 30.34
N ASN A 68 14.16 1.62 29.70
CA ASN A 68 12.79 1.13 29.62
C ASN A 68 12.66 -0.14 28.78
N LEU A 69 13.64 -0.45 27.91
CA LEU A 69 13.67 -1.65 27.08
C LEU A 69 14.56 -2.76 27.65
N LYS A 70 15.29 -2.48 28.74
CA LYS A 70 16.22 -3.43 29.36
C LYS A 70 15.48 -4.59 30.00
N GLY A 71 15.88 -5.80 29.66
CA GLY A 71 15.32 -7.03 30.20
C GLY A 71 13.92 -7.42 29.68
N LEU A 72 13.29 -6.58 28.86
CA LEU A 72 12.05 -6.91 28.19
C LEU A 72 12.33 -7.80 26.98
N THR A 73 11.62 -8.90 26.84
CA THR A 73 11.73 -9.83 25.70
C THR A 73 10.61 -9.68 24.68
N GLU A 74 9.53 -8.98 25.03
CA GLU A 74 8.45 -8.64 24.09
C GLU A 74 7.80 -7.30 24.43
N GLY A 75 7.27 -6.61 23.41
CA GLY A 75 6.57 -5.35 23.57
C GLY A 75 6.56 -4.49 22.34
N LYS A 76 5.96 -3.32 22.50
CA LYS A 76 5.93 -2.28 21.43
C LYS A 76 7.20 -1.42 21.49
N VAL A 77 7.85 -1.27 20.34
CA VAL A 77 9.00 -0.40 20.15
C VAL A 77 8.73 0.59 19.04
N LYS A 78 9.03 1.86 19.27
CA LYS A 78 8.98 2.92 18.24
C LYS A 78 10.37 3.19 17.70
N ILE A 79 10.51 3.17 16.39
CA ILE A 79 11.75 3.51 15.67
C ILE A 79 11.43 4.63 14.68
N ALA A 80 12.23 5.69 14.74
CA ALA A 80 12.12 6.87 13.90
C ALA A 80 13.12 6.76 12.73
N PHE A 81 12.62 6.77 11.52
CA PHE A 81 13.37 6.69 10.27
C PHE A 81 13.55 8.09 9.68
N PRO A 82 14.79 8.58 9.48
CA PRO A 82 15.02 9.92 8.96
C PRO A 82 14.42 10.09 7.55
N ILE A 83 13.60 11.13 7.38
CA ILE A 83 12.97 11.40 6.07
C ILE A 83 13.99 11.71 4.98
N ILE A 84 15.17 12.18 5.35
CA ILE A 84 16.27 12.49 4.43
C ILE A 84 16.83 11.27 3.70
N ASN A 85 16.57 10.06 4.19
CA ASN A 85 17.04 8.81 3.59
C ASN A 85 16.18 8.34 2.42
N THR A 86 15.10 9.02 2.09
CA THR A 86 14.14 8.61 1.03
C THR A 86 13.92 9.74 0.04
N ASP A 87 13.95 9.42 -1.25
CA ASP A 87 13.41 10.26 -2.31
C ASP A 87 11.89 10.08 -2.37
N TRP A 88 11.15 10.97 -1.71
CA TRP A 88 9.70 10.90 -1.58
C TRP A 88 8.93 11.12 -2.89
N GLU A 89 9.59 11.64 -3.92
CA GLU A 89 8.98 11.85 -5.24
C GLU A 89 9.23 10.70 -6.19
N GLY A 90 10.44 10.13 -6.15
CA GLY A 90 10.84 9.02 -7.01
C GLY A 90 10.54 7.64 -6.42
N ASP A 91 11.00 7.40 -5.19
CA ASP A 91 11.00 6.06 -4.58
C ASP A 91 9.72 5.72 -3.80
N GLY A 92 9.13 6.73 -3.16
CA GLY A 92 7.83 6.64 -2.50
C GLY A 92 7.67 5.49 -1.51
N ILE A 93 6.51 4.81 -1.61
CA ILE A 93 6.13 3.74 -0.69
C ILE A 93 7.03 2.50 -0.79
N SER A 94 7.54 2.18 -1.98
CA SER A 94 8.33 0.96 -2.17
C SER A 94 9.66 1.03 -1.42
N HIS A 95 10.37 2.16 -1.51
CA HIS A 95 11.61 2.38 -0.77
C HIS A 95 11.36 2.49 0.73
N LEU A 96 10.31 3.19 1.15
CA LEU A 96 9.91 3.24 2.55
C LEU A 96 9.71 1.83 3.13
N LEU A 97 9.03 0.94 2.42
CA LEU A 97 8.83 -0.44 2.87
C LEU A 97 10.14 -1.23 2.97
N CYS A 98 11.10 -0.98 2.07
CA CYS A 98 12.45 -1.56 2.20
C CYS A 98 13.14 -1.09 3.48
N GLN A 99 12.99 0.17 3.87
CA GLN A 99 13.53 0.67 5.13
C GLN A 99 12.81 0.09 6.34
N LEU A 100 11.48 -0.01 6.30
CA LEU A 100 10.67 -0.46 7.44
C LEU A 100 10.72 -1.98 7.63
N MET A 101 10.76 -2.75 6.54
CA MET A 101 10.57 -4.21 6.54
C MET A 101 11.59 -4.92 5.65
N GLY A 102 12.80 -4.38 5.51
CA GLY A 102 13.88 -5.00 4.75
C GLY A 102 14.59 -6.14 5.48
N GLY A 103 15.78 -6.51 5.01
CA GLY A 103 16.50 -7.71 5.42
C GLY A 103 16.78 -7.88 6.91
N GLN A 104 16.73 -6.80 7.70
CA GLN A 104 16.91 -6.92 9.17
C GLN A 104 15.68 -7.48 9.89
N MET A 105 14.54 -7.63 9.21
CA MET A 105 13.39 -8.34 9.79
C MET A 105 13.58 -9.86 9.85
N ASP A 106 14.55 -10.39 9.10
CA ASP A 106 14.86 -11.82 8.99
C ASP A 106 16.02 -12.26 9.89
N ILE A 107 16.47 -11.39 10.82
CA ILE A 107 17.59 -11.73 11.71
C ILE A 107 17.16 -12.69 12.81
N ASP A 108 18.05 -13.62 13.18
CA ASP A 108 17.80 -14.68 14.16
C ASP A 108 17.45 -14.23 15.58
N THR A 109 17.58 -12.93 15.86
CA THR A 109 17.25 -12.35 17.17
C THR A 109 15.75 -12.18 17.41
N PHE A 110 14.92 -12.22 16.34
CA PHE A 110 13.49 -12.11 16.44
C PHE A 110 12.80 -13.47 16.41
N ASP A 111 11.86 -13.69 17.35
CA ASP A 111 10.82 -14.70 17.18
C ASP A 111 9.65 -14.14 16.37
N SER A 112 9.40 -12.84 16.53
CA SER A 112 8.36 -12.10 15.79
C SER A 112 8.71 -10.61 15.77
N CYS A 113 8.61 -10.01 14.60
CA CYS A 113 8.66 -8.57 14.42
C CYS A 113 7.55 -8.14 13.47
N ARG A 114 6.58 -7.36 13.97
CA ARG A 114 5.42 -6.92 13.20
C ARG A 114 5.33 -5.40 13.23
N LEU A 115 5.30 -4.79 12.04
CA LEU A 115 4.94 -3.38 11.91
C LEU A 115 3.44 -3.23 12.20
N ILE A 116 3.08 -2.38 13.17
CA ILE A 116 1.69 -2.20 13.61
C ILE A 116 1.14 -0.81 13.41
N ASP A 117 2.01 0.21 13.29
CA ASP A 117 1.58 1.59 13.06
C ASP A 117 2.68 2.44 12.43
N LEU A 118 2.28 3.51 11.71
CA LEU A 118 3.15 4.50 11.10
C LEU A 118 2.64 5.92 11.37
N GLU A 119 3.51 6.77 11.93
CA GLU A 119 3.28 8.21 12.06
C GLU A 119 4.10 8.95 11.00
N PHE A 120 3.44 9.73 10.15
CA PHE A 120 4.11 10.51 9.10
C PHE A 120 4.13 12.00 9.47
N PRO A 121 5.25 12.73 9.21
CA PRO A 121 5.21 14.18 9.17
C PRO A 121 4.20 14.68 8.15
N ALA A 122 3.58 15.82 8.43
CA ALA A 122 2.59 16.42 7.54
C ALA A 122 3.14 16.64 6.12
N GLU A 123 4.38 17.10 6.01
CA GLU A 123 5.09 17.29 4.74
C GLU A 123 5.19 16.00 3.93
N ILE A 124 5.58 14.90 4.56
CA ILE A 124 5.72 13.60 3.89
C ILE A 124 4.34 13.02 3.54
N LYS A 125 3.37 13.17 4.43
CA LYS A 125 2.00 12.71 4.18
C LYS A 125 1.40 13.38 2.93
N SER A 126 1.71 14.64 2.67
CA SER A 126 1.23 15.37 1.50
C SER A 126 1.81 14.88 0.17
N LYS A 127 2.92 14.12 0.18
CA LYS A 127 3.50 13.50 -1.03
C LYS A 127 2.69 12.29 -1.52
N PHE A 128 1.84 11.72 -0.68
CA PHE A 128 0.95 10.63 -1.06
C PHE A 128 -0.41 11.19 -1.47
N LEU A 129 -0.75 11.03 -2.74
CA LEU A 129 -1.99 11.61 -3.30
C LEU A 129 -3.26 10.99 -2.71
N GLY A 130 -3.18 9.76 -2.20
CA GLY A 130 -4.35 9.01 -1.75
C GLY A 130 -5.31 8.64 -2.90
N PRO A 131 -6.46 8.03 -2.60
CA PRO A 131 -7.46 7.72 -3.61
C PRO A 131 -8.07 9.01 -4.17
N LYS A 132 -8.32 9.06 -5.50
CA LYS A 132 -8.84 10.26 -6.17
C LYS A 132 -10.22 10.68 -5.62
N TYR A 133 -11.09 9.72 -5.41
CA TYR A 133 -12.48 9.96 -5.02
C TYR A 133 -12.78 9.58 -3.57
N GLY A 134 -12.17 8.50 -3.08
CA GLY A 134 -12.40 7.98 -1.73
C GLY A 134 -13.87 7.62 -1.45
N VAL A 135 -14.22 7.56 -0.18
CA VAL A 135 -15.60 7.24 0.25
C VAL A 135 -16.58 8.32 -0.17
N SER A 136 -16.21 9.58 -0.09
CA SER A 136 -17.09 10.71 -0.45
C SER A 136 -17.46 10.68 -1.93
N GLY A 137 -16.47 10.50 -2.82
CA GLY A 137 -16.72 10.39 -4.25
C GLY A 137 -17.51 9.13 -4.62
N MET A 138 -17.32 8.02 -3.91
CA MET A 138 -18.13 6.81 -4.10
C MET A 138 -19.60 7.09 -3.75
N ARG A 139 -19.88 7.80 -2.64
CA ARG A 139 -21.23 8.21 -2.24
C ARG A 139 -21.87 9.16 -3.24
N GLU A 140 -21.12 10.16 -3.68
CA GLU A 140 -21.57 11.12 -4.69
C GLU A 140 -21.93 10.42 -6.01
N TYR A 141 -21.05 9.51 -6.47
CA TYR A 141 -21.25 8.77 -7.72
C TYR A 141 -22.48 7.86 -7.68
N THR A 142 -22.65 7.10 -6.58
CA THR A 142 -23.75 6.13 -6.46
C THR A 142 -25.05 6.72 -5.93
N GLY A 143 -25.02 7.92 -5.33
CA GLY A 143 -26.16 8.50 -4.63
C GLY A 143 -26.50 7.82 -3.31
N GLN A 144 -25.64 6.93 -2.80
CA GLN A 144 -25.89 6.12 -1.60
C GLN A 144 -25.24 6.74 -0.37
N TYR A 145 -26.01 7.43 0.47
CA TYR A 145 -25.51 8.13 1.66
C TYR A 145 -25.85 7.43 2.98
N ASP A 146 -27.00 6.76 3.05
CA ASP A 146 -27.59 6.31 4.33
C ASP A 146 -27.30 4.85 4.67
N LYS A 147 -26.73 4.08 3.74
CA LYS A 147 -26.47 2.65 3.92
C LYS A 147 -25.00 2.31 3.68
N PRO A 148 -24.54 1.18 4.19
CA PRO A 148 -23.32 0.56 3.71
C PRO A 148 -23.42 0.25 2.21
N PHE A 149 -22.29 0.30 1.49
CA PHE A 149 -22.24 -0.18 0.12
C PHE A 149 -22.34 -1.70 0.10
N SER A 150 -23.20 -2.22 -0.80
CA SER A 150 -23.24 -3.65 -1.12
C SER A 150 -22.34 -3.92 -2.30
N GLY A 151 -21.46 -4.91 -2.19
CA GLY A 151 -20.52 -5.25 -3.27
C GLY A 151 -20.37 -6.74 -3.50
N ALA A 152 -20.02 -7.10 -4.73
CA ALA A 152 -19.78 -8.47 -5.13
C ALA A 152 -18.51 -8.63 -5.94
N ILE A 153 -17.88 -9.79 -5.80
CA ILE A 153 -16.81 -10.27 -6.69
C ILE A 153 -17.42 -11.25 -7.68
N VAL A 154 -17.18 -11.02 -8.96
CA VAL A 154 -17.67 -11.91 -10.03
C VAL A 154 -17.17 -13.34 -9.85
N LYS A 155 -18.09 -14.31 -9.91
CA LYS A 155 -17.82 -15.75 -9.90
C LYS A 155 -18.71 -16.45 -10.93
N PRO A 156 -18.18 -17.33 -11.80
CA PRO A 156 -16.80 -17.86 -11.89
C PRO A 156 -15.75 -16.76 -12.04
N LYS A 157 -14.50 -17.02 -11.58
CA LYS A 157 -13.41 -16.04 -11.60
C LYS A 157 -12.86 -15.77 -13.00
N THR A 158 -12.97 -16.75 -13.90
CA THR A 158 -12.38 -16.75 -15.23
C THR A 158 -13.10 -17.78 -16.11
N GLY A 159 -12.78 -17.79 -17.42
CA GLY A 159 -13.32 -18.78 -18.37
C GLY A 159 -14.66 -18.37 -19.04
N MET A 160 -15.23 -17.20 -18.67
CA MET A 160 -16.46 -16.69 -19.29
C MET A 160 -16.15 -15.78 -20.49
N SER A 161 -17.07 -15.69 -21.44
CA SER A 161 -17.04 -14.67 -22.50
C SER A 161 -17.43 -13.29 -21.97
N ALA A 162 -17.18 -12.23 -22.73
CA ALA A 162 -17.59 -10.87 -22.41
C ALA A 162 -19.12 -10.75 -22.25
N ASN A 163 -19.91 -11.46 -23.08
CA ASN A 163 -21.36 -11.46 -22.96
C ASN A 163 -21.84 -12.15 -21.68
N THR A 164 -21.26 -13.30 -21.34
CA THR A 164 -21.58 -13.99 -20.08
C THR A 164 -21.24 -13.11 -18.88
N LEU A 165 -20.09 -12.42 -18.92
CA LEU A 165 -19.71 -11.49 -17.88
C LEU A 165 -20.70 -10.33 -17.75
N LEU A 166 -21.15 -9.76 -18.87
CA LEU A 166 -22.20 -8.72 -18.86
C LEU A 166 -23.49 -9.24 -18.21
N ASP A 167 -23.93 -10.45 -18.51
CA ASP A 167 -25.16 -11.00 -17.93
C ASP A 167 -25.02 -11.18 -16.40
N MET A 168 -23.87 -11.62 -15.94
CA MET A 168 -23.56 -11.67 -14.50
C MET A 168 -23.57 -10.27 -13.84
N VAL A 169 -23.01 -9.25 -14.52
CA VAL A 169 -23.04 -7.86 -14.03
C VAL A 169 -24.48 -7.36 -13.93
N LYS A 170 -25.35 -7.66 -14.91
CA LYS A 170 -26.78 -7.29 -14.87
C LYS A 170 -27.47 -7.87 -13.64
N GLU A 171 -27.31 -9.18 -13.40
CA GLU A 171 -27.90 -9.85 -12.24
C GLU A 171 -27.42 -9.24 -10.90
N LEU A 172 -26.13 -8.90 -10.80
CA LEU A 172 -25.58 -8.26 -9.61
C LEU A 172 -26.13 -6.84 -9.39
N VAL A 173 -26.31 -6.07 -10.45
CA VAL A 173 -26.90 -4.73 -10.38
C VAL A 173 -28.37 -4.83 -10.01
N ASP A 174 -29.14 -5.74 -10.61
CA ASP A 174 -30.54 -6.00 -10.30
C ASP A 174 -30.71 -6.50 -8.85
N GLY A 175 -29.74 -7.29 -8.36
CA GLY A 175 -29.64 -7.72 -6.96
C GLY A 175 -29.27 -6.61 -5.97
N GLY A 176 -29.01 -5.40 -6.44
CA GLY A 176 -28.80 -4.24 -5.60
C GLY A 176 -27.35 -3.86 -5.28
N CYS A 177 -26.36 -4.49 -5.91
CA CYS A 177 -24.94 -4.14 -5.71
C CYS A 177 -24.64 -2.69 -6.10
N ASP A 178 -23.84 -2.00 -5.29
CA ASP A 178 -23.34 -0.64 -5.54
C ASP A 178 -21.91 -0.69 -6.12
N PHE A 179 -21.24 -1.82 -5.92
CA PHE A 179 -19.87 -2.07 -6.34
C PHE A 179 -19.73 -3.51 -6.83
N ILE A 180 -19.12 -3.69 -8.01
CA ILE A 180 -18.82 -4.99 -8.59
C ILE A 180 -17.32 -5.02 -8.94
N LYS A 181 -16.65 -6.07 -8.54
CA LYS A 181 -15.23 -6.26 -8.78
C LYS A 181 -14.99 -7.55 -9.60
N GLU A 182 -14.22 -7.48 -10.67
CA GLU A 182 -13.64 -8.66 -11.28
C GLU A 182 -12.69 -9.38 -10.33
N ASP A 183 -12.51 -10.68 -10.49
CA ASP A 183 -11.54 -11.41 -9.67
C ASP A 183 -10.09 -11.06 -10.07
N GLU A 184 -9.17 -11.14 -9.12
CA GLU A 184 -7.75 -10.79 -9.34
C GLU A 184 -7.04 -11.64 -10.37
N ILE A 185 -7.56 -12.82 -10.70
CA ILE A 185 -7.00 -13.70 -11.72
C ILE A 185 -7.59 -13.48 -13.11
N MET A 186 -8.61 -12.61 -13.25
CA MET A 186 -9.23 -12.33 -14.55
C MET A 186 -8.25 -11.63 -15.51
N SER A 187 -7.60 -10.57 -15.05
CA SER A 187 -6.61 -9.81 -15.84
C SER A 187 -7.06 -9.52 -17.28
N ASN A 188 -6.33 -9.98 -18.30
CA ASN A 188 -6.67 -9.73 -19.71
C ASN A 188 -6.56 -11.02 -20.58
N PRO A 189 -7.38 -12.04 -20.34
CA PRO A 189 -7.33 -13.28 -21.10
C PRO A 189 -7.92 -13.10 -22.51
N SER A 190 -7.45 -13.91 -23.47
CA SER A 190 -7.86 -13.82 -24.87
C SER A 190 -9.33 -14.13 -25.13
N PHE A 191 -9.98 -14.88 -24.24
CA PHE A 191 -11.40 -15.22 -24.35
C PHE A 191 -12.35 -14.14 -23.80
N CYS A 192 -11.80 -13.13 -23.11
CA CYS A 192 -12.55 -12.01 -22.54
C CYS A 192 -11.64 -10.77 -22.37
N PRO A 193 -11.12 -10.22 -23.48
CA PRO A 193 -10.16 -9.12 -23.43
C PRO A 193 -10.82 -7.82 -22.93
N ILE A 194 -9.99 -6.93 -22.36
CA ILE A 194 -10.43 -5.59 -21.90
C ILE A 194 -11.15 -4.84 -23.02
N GLU A 195 -10.63 -4.93 -24.24
CA GLU A 195 -11.15 -4.27 -25.44
C GLU A 195 -12.58 -4.67 -25.79
N GLU A 196 -13.01 -5.85 -25.37
CA GLU A 196 -14.35 -6.39 -25.62
C GLU A 196 -15.29 -6.16 -24.43
N ARG A 197 -14.85 -6.57 -23.24
CA ARG A 197 -15.74 -6.57 -22.08
C ARG A 197 -16.00 -5.19 -21.51
N VAL A 198 -14.99 -4.29 -21.52
CA VAL A 198 -15.13 -2.97 -20.90
C VAL A 198 -16.14 -2.10 -21.63
N PRO A 199 -16.05 -1.88 -22.96
CA PRO A 199 -17.06 -1.07 -23.66
C PRO A 199 -18.45 -1.70 -23.59
N LEU A 200 -18.56 -3.04 -23.67
CA LEU A 200 -19.83 -3.74 -23.58
C LEU A 200 -20.55 -3.50 -22.24
N ILE A 201 -19.82 -3.57 -21.14
CA ILE A 201 -20.36 -3.31 -19.81
C ILE A 201 -20.60 -1.82 -19.58
N ALA A 202 -19.68 -0.94 -19.99
CA ALA A 202 -19.81 0.51 -19.86
C ALA A 202 -21.04 1.04 -20.61
N ASP A 203 -21.26 0.60 -21.84
CA ASP A 203 -22.41 0.98 -22.66
C ASP A 203 -23.74 0.53 -22.04
N TRP A 204 -23.77 -0.66 -21.43
CA TRP A 204 -24.94 -1.12 -20.71
C TRP A 204 -25.16 -0.29 -19.43
N MET A 205 -24.12 -0.09 -18.61
CA MET A 205 -24.19 0.68 -17.36
C MET A 205 -24.62 2.13 -17.60
N ALA A 206 -24.18 2.75 -18.69
CA ALA A 206 -24.55 4.12 -19.04
C ALA A 206 -26.07 4.31 -19.22
N LYS A 207 -26.80 3.26 -19.57
CA LYS A 207 -28.26 3.27 -19.77
C LYS A 207 -29.05 2.98 -18.49
N GLN A 208 -28.36 2.63 -17.40
CA GLN A 208 -29.01 2.33 -16.13
C GLN A 208 -29.23 3.59 -15.30
N SER A 209 -30.37 3.66 -14.60
CA SER A 209 -30.64 4.73 -13.62
C SER A 209 -29.76 4.60 -12.39
N LYS A 210 -29.49 3.37 -11.95
CA LYS A 210 -28.60 3.09 -10.82
C LYS A 210 -27.15 3.19 -11.27
N LYS A 211 -26.36 4.02 -10.58
CA LYS A 211 -24.91 4.10 -10.79
C LYS A 211 -24.17 3.07 -9.94
N VAL A 212 -23.31 2.31 -10.59
CA VAL A 212 -22.53 1.22 -9.97
C VAL A 212 -21.07 1.40 -10.33
N VAL A 213 -20.18 1.16 -9.38
CA VAL A 213 -18.74 1.12 -9.62
C VAL A 213 -18.35 -0.29 -10.07
N TYR A 214 -17.81 -0.39 -11.29
CA TYR A 214 -17.36 -1.66 -11.86
C TYR A 214 -15.84 -1.68 -11.98
N ALA A 215 -15.17 -2.41 -11.10
CA ALA A 215 -13.72 -2.47 -11.00
C ALA A 215 -13.13 -3.55 -11.91
N VAL A 216 -12.59 -3.13 -13.03
CA VAL A 216 -11.92 -3.97 -14.02
C VAL A 216 -10.57 -4.44 -13.50
N CYS A 217 -10.32 -5.75 -13.54
CA CYS A 217 -9.03 -6.32 -13.16
C CYS A 217 -7.97 -6.02 -14.22
N ILE A 218 -6.93 -5.30 -13.83
CA ILE A 218 -5.82 -4.92 -14.71
C ILE A 218 -4.47 -5.48 -14.28
N ASN A 219 -4.46 -6.50 -13.43
CA ASN A 219 -3.24 -7.15 -12.93
C ASN A 219 -2.27 -7.51 -14.06
N GLY A 220 -0.98 -7.39 -13.77
CA GLY A 220 0.09 -7.67 -14.72
C GLY A 220 1.40 -7.03 -14.27
N ASP A 221 2.39 -6.99 -15.14
CA ASP A 221 3.61 -6.25 -14.93
C ASP A 221 3.36 -4.74 -15.00
N HIS A 222 4.23 -3.97 -14.38
CA HIS A 222 4.03 -2.54 -14.12
C HIS A 222 3.59 -1.73 -15.34
N ASP A 223 4.29 -1.84 -16.46
CA ASP A 223 3.96 -1.07 -17.70
C ASP A 223 2.65 -1.52 -18.34
N HIS A 224 2.30 -2.80 -18.22
CA HIS A 224 1.02 -3.31 -18.67
C HIS A 224 -0.15 -2.79 -17.84
N ILE A 225 0.03 -2.68 -16.53
CA ILE A 225 -1.00 -2.13 -15.63
C ILE A 225 -1.30 -0.67 -15.99
N LEU A 226 -0.28 0.17 -16.19
CA LEU A 226 -0.48 1.58 -16.54
C LEU A 226 -1.19 1.74 -17.90
N LYS A 227 -0.76 0.98 -18.90
CA LYS A 227 -1.41 0.95 -20.24
C LYS A 227 -2.86 0.50 -20.13
N ARG A 228 -3.13 -0.56 -19.36
CA ARG A 228 -4.50 -1.07 -19.15
C ARG A 228 -5.37 -0.09 -18.39
N ALA A 229 -4.85 0.61 -17.37
CA ALA A 229 -5.61 1.64 -16.67
C ALA A 229 -6.05 2.76 -17.62
N THR A 230 -5.14 3.27 -18.45
CA THR A 230 -5.45 4.25 -19.49
C THR A 230 -6.49 3.68 -20.45
N ARG A 231 -6.29 2.46 -20.92
CA ARG A 231 -7.20 1.83 -21.89
C ARG A 231 -8.60 1.60 -21.33
N VAL A 232 -8.74 1.17 -20.07
CA VAL A 232 -10.04 1.04 -19.38
C VAL A 232 -10.76 2.38 -19.34
N SER A 233 -10.05 3.47 -19.03
CA SER A 233 -10.62 4.82 -19.03
C SER A 233 -11.12 5.24 -20.43
N GLU A 234 -10.31 5.02 -21.47
CA GLU A 234 -10.67 5.31 -22.87
C GLU A 234 -11.91 4.54 -23.36
N LEU A 235 -12.09 3.31 -22.86
CA LEU A 235 -13.20 2.43 -23.19
C LEU A 235 -14.46 2.70 -22.34
N GLY A 236 -14.46 3.75 -21.53
CA GLY A 236 -15.61 4.16 -20.71
C GLY A 236 -15.74 3.43 -19.38
N GLY A 237 -14.76 2.65 -18.95
CA GLY A 237 -14.73 2.06 -17.63
C GLY A 237 -14.65 3.14 -16.54
N ASN A 238 -15.21 2.86 -15.36
CA ASN A 238 -15.25 3.81 -14.24
C ASN A 238 -14.36 3.43 -13.05
N ALA A 239 -13.84 2.20 -13.02
CA ALA A 239 -12.94 1.76 -11.96
C ALA A 239 -11.96 0.69 -12.45
N VAL A 240 -10.83 0.60 -11.77
CA VAL A 240 -9.83 -0.46 -11.95
C VAL A 240 -9.52 -1.15 -10.64
N HIS A 241 -9.12 -2.41 -10.74
CA HIS A 241 -8.69 -3.23 -9.62
C HIS A 241 -7.28 -3.75 -9.87
N VAL A 242 -6.41 -3.58 -8.89
CA VAL A 242 -5.05 -4.12 -8.86
C VAL A 242 -4.85 -4.88 -7.57
N ASN A 243 -4.28 -6.09 -7.65
CA ASN A 243 -3.89 -6.88 -6.50
C ASN A 243 -2.52 -6.43 -5.98
N PHE A 244 -2.28 -6.52 -4.66
CA PHE A 244 -1.03 -6.09 -4.02
C PHE A 244 0.23 -6.84 -4.50
N TRP A 245 0.09 -8.01 -5.12
CA TRP A 245 1.20 -8.74 -5.75
C TRP A 245 1.84 -7.98 -6.90
N SER A 246 1.15 -7.00 -7.48
CA SER A 246 1.71 -6.09 -8.49
C SER A 246 2.63 -5.02 -7.90
N GLY A 247 2.79 -5.00 -6.57
CA GLY A 247 3.60 -4.04 -5.83
C GLY A 247 2.84 -2.77 -5.46
N LEU A 248 3.07 -2.27 -4.23
CA LEU A 248 2.33 -1.11 -3.71
C LEU A 248 2.61 0.20 -4.47
N GLY A 249 3.78 0.34 -5.09
CA GLY A 249 4.13 1.50 -5.91
C GLY A 249 3.20 1.71 -7.12
N VAL A 250 2.58 0.64 -7.61
CA VAL A 250 1.64 0.69 -8.75
C VAL A 250 0.42 1.56 -8.46
N TYR A 251 -0.11 1.55 -7.25
CA TYR A 251 -1.25 2.39 -6.88
C TYR A 251 -0.93 3.88 -7.03
N GLY A 252 0.23 4.30 -6.56
CA GLY A 252 0.71 5.67 -6.75
C GLY A 252 0.96 6.01 -8.23
N ALA A 253 1.47 5.06 -9.01
CA ALA A 253 1.70 5.25 -10.44
C ALA A 253 0.38 5.44 -11.21
N ILE A 254 -0.63 4.60 -10.96
CA ILE A 254 -1.97 4.76 -11.55
C ILE A 254 -2.59 6.10 -11.12
N ARG A 255 -2.46 6.46 -9.83
CA ARG A 255 -3.02 7.71 -9.32
C ARG A 255 -2.41 8.96 -10.01
N ARG A 256 -1.13 8.91 -10.38
CA ARG A 256 -0.44 9.99 -11.12
C ARG A 256 -0.91 10.14 -12.58
N LEU A 257 -1.54 9.12 -13.17
CA LEU A 257 -2.17 9.24 -14.50
C LEU A 257 -3.39 10.18 -14.47
N ASP A 258 -3.91 10.49 -13.31
CA ASP A 258 -5.06 11.36 -13.05
C ASP A 258 -6.33 11.00 -13.85
N LEU A 259 -6.50 9.74 -14.16
CA LEU A 259 -7.65 9.22 -14.89
C LEU A 259 -8.95 9.36 -14.06
N PRO A 260 -10.13 9.46 -14.69
CA PRO A 260 -11.43 9.54 -14.02
C PRO A 260 -11.90 8.15 -13.55
N LEU A 261 -11.04 7.42 -12.84
CA LEU A 261 -11.27 6.06 -12.37
C LEU A 261 -11.24 5.97 -10.85
N PHE A 262 -12.14 5.16 -10.28
CA PHE A 262 -11.96 4.61 -8.94
C PHE A 262 -10.84 3.56 -8.96
N ILE A 263 -10.02 3.51 -7.88
CA ILE A 263 -8.91 2.57 -7.74
C ILE A 263 -9.06 1.83 -6.41
#